data_65054961b50a991828c2a296455e27a5
#
_entry.id   65054961b50a991828c2a296455e27a5
#
_cell.length_a   1.000
_cell.length_b   1.000
_cell.length_c   1.000
_cell.angle_alpha   90.00
_cell.angle_beta   90.00
_cell.angle_gamma   90.00
#
_symmetry.space_group_name_H-M   'P 1'
#
loop_
_entity.id
_entity.type
_entity.pdbx_description
1 polymer ?
#
loop_
_entity_poly.entity_id
_entity_poly.type
_entity_poly.pdbx_seq_one_letter_code
_entity_poly.pdbx_strand_id
1 'polypeptide(L)'
;MSKNQNYKKSNAHLKLNNLGKIFYKEKKFFDFYSKGNRSGFEAIKDINLEIERNTFVSIIGPSGCGKSTLLNLIAGLQTPTSGNIIIDGQAIKGPGPDRGVIFQNYALMPWLTTIENIQFALNTVFPAKTKADVKERARKYLRMVGLEKASNKFPKELSG
;
A
#
# COMPACT_ATOMS: atom_id res chain seq x y z
N MET A 1 -42.88 19.80 -2.84
CA MET A 1 -42.65 18.35 -2.67
C MET A 1 -41.15 18.10 -2.75
N SER A 2 -40.50 18.06 -1.60
CA SER A 2 -39.05 17.85 -1.47
C SER A 2 -38.78 16.35 -1.51
N LYS A 3 -38.04 15.88 -2.54
CA LYS A 3 -37.54 14.49 -2.60
C LYS A 3 -36.38 14.37 -1.63
N ASN A 4 -36.62 13.84 -0.44
CA ASN A 4 -35.59 13.31 0.43
C ASN A 4 -34.90 12.12 -0.28
N GLN A 5 -33.76 12.38 -0.93
CA GLN A 5 -32.83 11.33 -1.30
C GLN A 5 -32.14 10.88 -0.01
N ASN A 6 -32.62 9.79 0.56
CA ASN A 6 -31.91 9.03 1.57
C ASN A 6 -30.63 8.49 0.94
N TYR A 7 -29.53 9.24 1.04
CA TYR A 7 -28.20 8.69 0.83
C TYR A 7 -27.97 7.64 1.94
N LYS A 8 -28.16 6.36 1.62
CA LYS A 8 -27.64 5.28 2.45
C LYS A 8 -26.16 5.61 2.69
N LYS A 9 -25.77 5.88 3.94
CA LYS A 9 -24.36 5.99 4.33
C LYS A 9 -23.67 4.74 3.83
N SER A 10 -22.80 4.87 2.82
CA SER A 10 -22.02 3.76 2.30
C SER A 10 -21.17 3.21 3.45
N ASN A 11 -21.34 1.94 3.78
CA ASN A 11 -20.57 1.23 4.79
C ASN A 11 -19.19 0.78 4.22
N ALA A 12 -18.81 1.35 3.08
CA ALA A 12 -17.59 0.99 2.39
C ALA A 12 -16.36 1.37 3.23
N HIS A 13 -15.52 0.37 3.49
CA HIS A 13 -14.21 0.55 4.10
C HIS A 13 -13.22 1.21 3.13
N LEU A 14 -13.20 0.74 1.87
CA LEU A 14 -12.41 1.31 0.78
C LEU A 14 -13.33 1.76 -0.34
N LYS A 15 -13.09 2.97 -0.85
CA LYS A 15 -13.81 3.52 -1.99
C LYS A 15 -12.83 4.13 -2.98
N LEU A 16 -12.95 3.74 -4.23
CA LEU A 16 -12.25 4.31 -5.38
C LEU A 16 -13.26 5.09 -6.21
N ASN A 17 -12.97 6.35 -6.49
CA ASN A 17 -13.84 7.22 -7.28
C ASN A 17 -13.09 7.71 -8.50
N ASN A 18 -13.51 7.30 -9.70
CA ASN A 18 -12.97 7.67 -11.00
C ASN A 18 -11.43 7.60 -11.04
N LEU A 19 -10.88 6.55 -10.40
CA LEU A 19 -9.44 6.40 -10.20
C LEU A 19 -8.75 6.17 -11.52
N GLY A 20 -7.75 7.00 -11.83
CA GLY A 20 -6.94 6.89 -13.02
C GLY A 20 -5.45 7.06 -12.74
N LYS A 21 -4.61 6.37 -13.54
CA LYS A 21 -3.16 6.49 -13.47
C LYS A 21 -2.55 6.47 -14.86
N ILE A 22 -1.85 7.55 -15.18
CA ILE A 22 -1.05 7.69 -16.39
C ILE A 22 0.43 7.82 -15.97
N PHE A 23 1.29 7.01 -16.57
CA PHE A 23 2.74 7.14 -16.44
C PHE A 23 3.27 7.94 -17.63
N TYR A 24 3.83 9.11 -17.35
CA TYR A 24 4.47 9.95 -18.37
C TYR A 24 5.94 9.57 -18.50
N LYS A 25 6.44 9.50 -19.72
CA LYS A 25 7.89 9.37 -19.95
C LYS A 25 8.61 10.61 -19.41
N GLU A 26 9.69 10.40 -18.66
CA GLU A 26 10.56 11.51 -18.25
C GLU A 26 11.13 12.19 -19.49
N LYS A 27 11.13 13.53 -19.51
CA LYS A 27 11.79 14.30 -20.57
C LYS A 27 13.30 14.08 -20.45
N LYS A 28 13.92 13.53 -21.47
CA LYS A 28 15.38 13.59 -21.62
C LYS A 28 15.78 15.06 -21.81
N PHE A 29 16.96 15.45 -21.33
CA PHE A 29 17.47 16.84 -21.38
C PHE A 29 17.41 17.48 -22.77
N PHE A 30 17.43 16.68 -23.84
CA PHE A 30 17.29 17.10 -25.23
C PHE A 30 15.85 17.39 -25.70
N ASP A 31 14.83 16.99 -24.95
CA ASP A 31 13.41 17.21 -25.35
C ASP A 31 12.88 18.62 -24.97
N PHE A 32 13.76 19.51 -24.50
CA PHE A 32 13.37 20.86 -24.07
C PHE A 32 12.82 21.71 -25.21
N TYR A 33 13.17 21.37 -26.45
CA TYR A 33 12.75 22.10 -27.68
C TYR A 33 11.53 21.48 -28.38
N SER A 34 11.06 20.32 -28.00
CA SER A 34 9.88 19.72 -28.63
C SER A 34 8.60 20.10 -27.91
N LYS A 35 7.76 20.94 -28.54
CA LYS A 35 6.35 21.20 -28.15
C LYS A 35 5.44 19.98 -28.43
N GLY A 36 5.90 18.77 -28.13
CA GLY A 36 5.13 17.54 -28.34
C GLY A 36 4.28 17.17 -27.12
N ASN A 37 3.07 16.66 -27.37
CA ASN A 37 2.22 16.06 -26.37
C ASN A 37 3.00 15.03 -25.53
N ARG A 38 2.91 15.10 -24.21
CA ARG A 38 3.49 14.10 -23.31
C ARG A 38 2.85 12.74 -23.64
N SER A 39 3.59 11.87 -24.32
CA SER A 39 3.12 10.50 -24.50
C SER A 39 3.13 9.82 -23.13
N GLY A 40 1.96 9.43 -22.65
CA GLY A 40 1.77 8.71 -21.39
C GLY A 40 1.19 7.34 -21.65
N PHE A 41 1.56 6.38 -20.80
CA PHE A 41 0.92 5.07 -20.73
C PHE A 41 -0.20 5.10 -19.69
N GLU A 42 -1.45 4.94 -20.12
CA GLU A 42 -2.61 4.85 -19.24
C GLU A 42 -2.69 3.45 -18.64
N ALA A 43 -2.29 3.30 -17.39
CA ALA A 43 -2.27 2.01 -16.69
C ALA A 43 -3.59 1.71 -15.96
N ILE A 44 -4.29 2.74 -15.52
CA ILE A 44 -5.60 2.66 -14.83
C ILE A 44 -6.50 3.75 -15.40
N LYS A 45 -7.74 3.38 -15.71
CA LYS A 45 -8.75 4.29 -16.26
C LYS A 45 -10.08 4.11 -15.54
N ASP A 46 -10.60 5.19 -14.99
CA ASP A 46 -11.96 5.34 -14.44
C ASP A 46 -12.42 4.20 -13.54
N ILE A 47 -11.55 3.70 -12.67
CA ILE A 47 -11.92 2.63 -11.72
C ILE A 47 -12.82 3.21 -10.63
N ASN A 48 -14.03 2.64 -10.54
CA ASN A 48 -14.99 2.89 -9.47
C ASN A 48 -15.23 1.58 -8.73
N LEU A 49 -14.94 1.54 -7.42
CA LEU A 49 -15.05 0.32 -6.61
C LEU A 49 -15.35 0.70 -5.17
N GLU A 50 -16.27 -0.02 -4.56
CA GLU A 50 -16.52 0.04 -3.12
C GLU A 50 -16.30 -1.35 -2.51
N ILE A 51 -15.52 -1.41 -1.43
CA ILE A 51 -15.23 -2.63 -0.68
C ILE A 51 -15.66 -2.43 0.75
N GLU A 52 -16.49 -3.32 1.26
CA GLU A 52 -16.93 -3.30 2.64
C GLU A 52 -15.84 -3.83 3.58
N ARG A 53 -15.95 -3.49 4.86
CA ARG A 53 -15.04 -3.97 5.89
C ARG A 53 -15.12 -5.50 6.01
N ASN A 54 -13.98 -6.15 6.29
CA ASN A 54 -13.87 -7.61 6.42
C ASN A 54 -14.21 -8.41 5.15
N THR A 55 -14.11 -7.79 3.98
CA THR A 55 -14.30 -8.46 2.70
C THR A 55 -12.95 -8.90 2.14
N PHE A 56 -12.88 -10.13 1.62
CA PHE A 56 -11.76 -10.60 0.81
C PHE A 56 -12.04 -10.31 -0.66
N VAL A 57 -11.13 -9.60 -1.32
CA VAL A 57 -11.24 -9.24 -2.74
C VAL A 57 -10.04 -9.77 -3.51
N SER A 58 -10.29 -10.42 -4.65
CA SER A 58 -9.26 -10.92 -5.56
C SER A 58 -9.29 -10.13 -6.87
N ILE A 59 -8.11 -9.68 -7.33
CA ILE A 59 -7.96 -8.99 -8.61
C ILE A 59 -7.27 -9.94 -9.59
N ILE A 60 -7.99 -10.33 -10.65
CA ILE A 60 -7.53 -11.28 -11.66
C ILE A 60 -7.42 -10.58 -13.02
N GLY A 61 -6.40 -10.92 -13.79
CA GLY A 61 -6.20 -10.39 -15.14
C GLY A 61 -4.82 -10.73 -15.69
N PRO A 62 -4.58 -10.51 -16.99
CA PRO A 62 -3.32 -10.80 -17.64
C PRO A 62 -2.16 -9.95 -17.07
N SER A 63 -0.93 -10.35 -17.41
CA SER A 63 0.26 -9.54 -17.06
C SER A 63 0.17 -8.17 -17.71
N GLY A 64 0.58 -7.12 -16.99
CA GLY A 64 0.59 -5.74 -17.51
C GLY A 64 -0.76 -5.01 -17.48
N CYS A 65 -1.87 -5.63 -17.07
CA CYS A 65 -3.20 -4.98 -17.06
C CYS A 65 -3.43 -4.00 -15.89
N GLY A 66 -2.41 -3.65 -15.11
CA GLY A 66 -2.53 -2.63 -14.07
C GLY A 66 -2.79 -3.11 -12.65
N LYS A 67 -2.87 -4.44 -12.37
CA LYS A 67 -3.14 -4.98 -11.01
C LYS A 67 -2.18 -4.43 -9.93
N SER A 68 -0.88 -4.51 -10.18
CA SER A 68 0.13 -3.99 -9.24
C SER A 68 0.07 -2.47 -9.12
N THR A 69 -0.26 -1.76 -10.20
CA THR A 69 -0.47 -0.32 -10.17
C THR A 69 -1.65 0.04 -9.27
N LEU A 70 -2.77 -0.68 -9.39
CA LEU A 70 -3.95 -0.46 -8.55
C LEU A 70 -3.63 -0.73 -7.07
N LEU A 71 -2.94 -1.82 -6.76
CA LEU A 71 -2.51 -2.12 -5.40
C LEU A 71 -1.57 -1.03 -4.84
N ASN A 72 -0.60 -0.55 -5.63
CA ASN A 72 0.30 0.52 -5.22
C ASN A 72 -0.42 1.85 -4.98
N LEU A 73 -1.46 2.15 -5.77
CA LEU A 73 -2.32 3.32 -5.55
C LEU A 73 -3.10 3.19 -4.23
N ILE A 74 -3.73 2.04 -3.97
CA ILE A 74 -4.46 1.77 -2.72
C ILE A 74 -3.51 1.81 -1.51
N ALA A 75 -2.29 1.27 -1.66
CA ALA A 75 -1.26 1.33 -0.64
C ALA A 75 -0.76 2.77 -0.35
N GLY A 76 -1.03 3.71 -1.25
CA GLY A 76 -0.50 5.07 -1.19
C GLY A 76 0.97 5.19 -1.60
N LEU A 77 1.55 4.13 -2.19
CA LEU A 77 2.92 4.12 -2.71
C LEU A 77 3.04 4.89 -4.03
N GLN A 78 1.92 5.11 -4.70
CA GLN A 78 1.81 5.93 -5.90
C GLN A 78 0.63 6.89 -5.76
N THR A 79 0.76 8.07 -6.37
CA THR A 79 -0.31 9.06 -6.43
C THR A 79 -1.13 8.85 -7.69
N PRO A 80 -2.47 8.85 -7.63
CA PRO A 80 -3.31 8.79 -8.81
C PRO A 80 -3.13 10.04 -9.68
N THR A 81 -3.37 9.91 -10.99
CA THR A 81 -3.39 11.04 -11.93
C THR A 81 -4.77 11.71 -11.92
N SER A 82 -5.83 10.94 -11.69
CA SER A 82 -7.21 11.41 -11.55
C SER A 82 -7.94 10.59 -10.50
N GLY A 83 -9.04 11.15 -10.00
CA GLY A 83 -9.86 10.52 -8.98
C GLY A 83 -9.25 10.54 -7.60
N ASN A 84 -9.84 9.78 -6.68
CA ASN A 84 -9.36 9.66 -5.31
C ASN A 84 -9.62 8.28 -4.72
N ILE A 85 -8.92 8.01 -3.62
CA ILE A 85 -9.05 6.79 -2.81
C ILE A 85 -9.42 7.21 -1.40
N ILE A 86 -10.48 6.63 -0.87
CA ILE A 86 -11.00 6.90 0.46
C ILE A 86 -10.94 5.62 1.28
N ILE A 87 -10.36 5.67 2.47
CA ILE A 87 -10.36 4.59 3.45
C ILE A 87 -10.99 5.11 4.72
N ASP A 88 -12.01 4.41 5.23
CA ASP A 88 -12.77 4.80 6.44
C ASP A 88 -13.24 6.26 6.40
N GLY A 89 -13.70 6.73 5.23
CA GLY A 89 -14.19 8.09 5.03
C GLY A 89 -13.10 9.15 4.86
N GLN A 90 -11.81 8.79 4.90
CA GLN A 90 -10.70 9.72 4.76
C GLN A 90 -9.94 9.48 3.45
N ALA A 91 -9.69 10.54 2.68
CA ALA A 91 -8.89 10.46 1.47
C ALA A 91 -7.42 10.17 1.84
N ILE A 92 -6.83 9.14 1.21
CA ILE A 92 -5.42 8.83 1.42
C ILE A 92 -4.52 9.80 0.66
N LYS A 93 -3.41 10.20 1.30
CA LYS A 93 -2.41 11.12 0.71
C LYS A 93 -1.05 10.46 0.48
N GLY A 94 -0.87 9.25 0.98
CA GLY A 94 0.38 8.51 0.93
C GLY A 94 0.32 7.22 1.73
N PRO A 95 1.43 6.52 1.96
CA PRO A 95 1.50 5.35 2.83
C PRO A 95 1.07 5.72 4.26
N GLY A 96 0.41 4.79 4.95
CA GLY A 96 -0.07 5.01 6.30
C GLY A 96 -0.15 3.72 7.13
N PRO A 97 -0.19 3.84 8.47
CA PRO A 97 -0.26 2.70 9.38
C PRO A 97 -1.64 2.02 9.40
N ASP A 98 -2.63 2.60 8.74
CA ASP A 98 -4.00 2.13 8.59
C ASP A 98 -4.12 0.94 7.61
N ARG A 99 -3.05 0.63 6.87
CA ARG A 99 -2.99 -0.46 5.89
C ARG A 99 -1.61 -1.09 5.82
N GLY A 100 -1.58 -2.39 5.54
CA GLY A 100 -0.34 -3.15 5.33
C GLY A 100 -0.24 -3.67 3.91
N VAL A 101 0.97 -3.77 3.39
CA VAL A 101 1.26 -4.37 2.07
C VAL A 101 2.22 -5.53 2.26
N ILE A 102 1.86 -6.67 1.70
CA ILE A 102 2.78 -7.81 1.56
C ILE A 102 3.32 -7.76 0.14
N PHE A 103 4.62 -7.48 0.03
CA PHE A 103 5.29 -7.43 -1.27
C PHE A 103 5.60 -8.85 -1.79
N GLN A 104 5.62 -8.99 -3.10
CA GLN A 104 5.99 -10.25 -3.76
C GLN A 104 7.45 -10.63 -3.50
N ASN A 105 8.34 -9.64 -3.36
CA ASN A 105 9.73 -9.82 -2.98
C ASN A 105 9.93 -9.53 -1.50
N TYR A 106 10.97 -10.11 -0.90
CA TYR A 106 11.30 -9.89 0.50
C TYR A 106 11.52 -8.41 0.79
N ALA A 107 10.78 -7.88 1.77
CA ALA A 107 10.84 -6.47 2.19
C ALA A 107 11.65 -6.29 3.48
N LEU A 108 12.37 -7.32 3.94
CA LEU A 108 13.21 -7.23 5.13
C LEU A 108 14.50 -6.46 4.82
N MET A 109 14.93 -5.64 5.77
CA MET A 109 16.21 -4.95 5.72
C MET A 109 17.33 -5.99 5.88
N PRO A 110 18.19 -6.22 4.86
CA PRO A 110 19.15 -7.34 4.88
C PRO A 110 20.25 -7.19 5.93
N TRP A 111 20.48 -6.00 6.44
CA TRP A 111 21.47 -5.68 7.47
C TRP A 111 20.91 -5.73 8.91
N LEU A 112 19.61 -5.97 9.07
CA LEU A 112 18.97 -6.18 10.36
C LEU A 112 18.65 -7.66 10.58
N THR A 113 18.76 -8.12 11.82
CA THR A 113 18.28 -9.45 12.22
C THR A 113 16.77 -9.54 12.14
N THR A 114 16.24 -10.74 12.24
CA THR A 114 14.79 -10.98 12.19
C THR A 114 14.03 -10.16 13.25
N ILE A 115 14.53 -10.15 14.49
CA ILE A 115 13.90 -9.38 15.57
C ILE A 115 14.04 -7.87 15.35
N GLU A 116 15.17 -7.41 14.86
CA GLU A 116 15.42 -5.98 14.57
C GLU A 116 14.54 -5.46 13.44
N ASN A 117 14.27 -6.26 12.42
CA ASN A 117 13.31 -5.92 11.37
C ASN A 117 11.90 -5.66 11.94
N ILE A 118 11.44 -6.53 12.86
CA ILE A 118 10.14 -6.35 13.53
C ILE A 118 10.17 -5.10 14.43
N GLN A 119 11.26 -4.91 15.18
CA GLN A 119 11.40 -3.73 16.03
C GLN A 119 11.43 -2.42 15.22
N PHE A 120 12.08 -2.42 14.07
CA PHE A 120 12.09 -1.28 13.14
C PHE A 120 10.67 -0.91 12.71
N ALA A 121 9.88 -1.89 12.28
CA ALA A 121 8.47 -1.67 11.91
C ALA A 121 7.64 -1.18 13.11
N LEU A 122 7.81 -1.79 14.28
CA LEU A 122 7.08 -1.40 15.49
C LEU A 122 7.41 0.03 15.94
N ASN A 123 8.67 0.45 15.87
CA ASN A 123 9.09 1.80 16.21
C ASN A 123 8.48 2.85 15.26
N THR A 124 8.32 2.49 13.98
CA THR A 124 7.69 3.37 12.98
C THR A 124 6.19 3.54 13.25
N VAL A 125 5.49 2.46 13.59
CA VAL A 125 4.03 2.48 13.79
C VAL A 125 3.65 2.97 15.19
N PHE A 126 4.49 2.71 16.20
CA PHE A 126 4.23 3.03 17.61
C PHE A 126 5.38 3.84 18.24
N PRO A 127 5.66 5.05 17.78
CA PRO A 127 6.83 5.83 18.22
C PRO A 127 6.84 6.20 19.72
N ALA A 128 5.66 6.16 20.37
CA ALA A 128 5.53 6.50 21.79
C ALA A 128 5.79 5.30 22.73
N LYS A 129 6.14 4.11 22.22
CA LYS A 129 6.42 2.93 23.06
C LYS A 129 7.87 2.91 23.55
N THR A 130 8.07 2.32 24.72
CA THR A 130 9.42 2.13 25.26
C THR A 130 10.19 1.06 24.47
N LYS A 131 11.51 1.08 24.52
CA LYS A 131 12.34 0.02 23.89
C LYS A 131 12.03 -1.36 24.45
N ALA A 132 11.66 -1.48 25.74
CA ALA A 132 11.28 -2.72 26.36
C ALA A 132 9.97 -3.26 25.78
N ASP A 133 8.94 -2.41 25.67
CA ASP A 133 7.64 -2.77 25.07
C ASP A 133 7.79 -3.23 23.62
N VAL A 134 8.61 -2.53 22.83
CA VAL A 134 8.87 -2.88 21.43
C VAL A 134 9.54 -4.25 21.34
N LYS A 135 10.54 -4.51 22.20
CA LYS A 135 11.26 -5.80 22.22
C LYS A 135 10.36 -6.96 22.63
N GLU A 136 9.54 -6.77 23.64
CA GLU A 136 8.58 -7.78 24.09
C GLU A 136 7.55 -8.10 22.98
N ARG A 137 6.99 -7.05 22.35
CA ARG A 137 6.03 -7.21 21.26
C ARG A 137 6.65 -7.90 20.05
N ALA A 138 7.91 -7.55 19.70
CA ALA A 138 8.64 -8.23 18.63
C ALA A 138 8.80 -9.71 18.89
N ARG A 139 9.18 -10.10 20.12
CA ARG A 139 9.26 -11.52 20.54
C ARG A 139 7.92 -12.24 20.46
N LYS A 140 6.84 -11.54 20.85
CA LYS A 140 5.48 -12.09 20.72
C LYS A 140 5.15 -12.43 19.25
N TYR A 141 5.44 -11.53 18.32
CA TYR A 141 5.22 -11.80 16.89
C TYR A 141 6.07 -12.96 16.38
N LEU A 142 7.34 -13.05 16.78
CA LEU A 142 8.19 -14.18 16.40
C LEU A 142 7.64 -15.53 16.91
N ARG A 143 7.11 -15.57 18.12
CA ARG A 143 6.44 -16.78 18.66
C ARG A 143 5.21 -17.15 17.83
N MET A 144 4.38 -16.16 17.48
CA MET A 144 3.15 -16.39 16.69
C MET A 144 3.42 -17.05 15.35
N VAL A 145 4.58 -16.76 14.72
CA VAL A 145 4.98 -17.31 13.41
C VAL A 145 6.00 -18.45 13.53
N GLY A 146 6.33 -18.90 14.74
CA GLY A 146 7.26 -20.02 14.97
C GLY A 146 8.74 -19.70 14.72
N LEU A 147 9.11 -18.42 14.61
CA LEU A 147 10.47 -17.96 14.31
C LEU A 147 11.29 -17.52 15.52
N GLU A 148 10.91 -17.90 16.74
CA GLU A 148 11.59 -17.47 17.96
C GLU A 148 13.07 -17.88 17.98
N LYS A 149 13.38 -19.11 17.54
CA LYS A 149 14.76 -19.63 17.44
C LYS A 149 15.60 -18.92 16.37
N ALA A 150 14.95 -18.25 15.42
CA ALA A 150 15.60 -17.51 14.34
C ALA A 150 15.69 -15.99 14.61
N SER A 151 15.39 -15.55 15.85
CA SER A 151 15.32 -14.12 16.21
C SER A 151 16.59 -13.33 15.85
N ASN A 152 17.75 -13.93 16.03
CA ASN A 152 19.05 -13.30 15.77
C ASN A 152 19.63 -13.60 14.38
N LYS A 153 18.92 -14.34 13.53
CA LYS A 153 19.36 -14.62 12.16
C LYS A 153 19.07 -13.44 11.24
N PHE A 154 19.95 -13.22 10.26
CA PHE A 154 19.71 -12.28 9.18
C PHE A 154 18.77 -12.88 8.12
N PRO A 155 18.08 -12.04 7.31
CA PRO A 155 17.16 -12.53 6.27
C PRO A 155 17.75 -13.59 5.35
N LYS A 156 19.02 -13.47 4.96
CA LYS A 156 19.72 -14.44 4.12
C LYS A 156 19.91 -15.83 4.74
N GLU A 157 19.74 -15.94 6.05
CA GLU A 157 19.89 -17.20 6.81
C GLU A 157 18.53 -17.85 7.10
N LEU A 158 17.45 -17.21 6.67
CA LEU A 158 16.10 -17.76 6.74
C LEU A 158 15.83 -18.53 5.44
N SER A 159 15.36 -19.78 5.58
CA SER A 159 14.78 -20.50 4.44
C SER A 159 13.51 -19.81 3.99
N GLY A 160 13.37 -19.57 2.70
CA GLY A 160 12.17 -19.02 2.09
C GLY A 160 10.97 -19.96 2.19
#